data_29d67bc765f537093d9e5e69f306479d
#
_entry.id   29d67bc765f537093d9e5e69f306479d
#
_cell.length_a   1.000
_cell.length_b   1.000
_cell.length_c   1.000
_cell.angle_alpha   90.00
_cell.angle_beta   90.00
_cell.angle_gamma   90.00
#
_symmetry.space_group_name_H-M   'P 1'
#
loop_
_entity.id
_entity.type
_entity.pdbx_description
1 polymer ?
#
loop_
_entity_poly.entity_id
_entity_poly.type
_entity_poly.pdbx_seq_one_letter_code
_entity_poly.pdbx_strand_id
1 'polypeptide(L)'
;VAGSLGKRGKAAVGAFLLSLGLLLSACQPGPPEPAPRPSPAPPSSSAPPSSSAPPSSAPSTPPPSSSAAPATGEPVHFTAQGDIGVGSGAEKVLDVVAGLNPHLNLALGDFAYKAGLEQQFCDMVTGRLGEEFPYQLVTGNHESDGHDGDIEKFVQCLPNKLPGLQGEYGTQWRVDVPEQNPVVRFILVSPGIEFRGGETLDYSRGSERWRWTADAIDEAKSQNIPWTVVGMHTPCLSVGNYDCQAGQDLTNMLIEKEVDLVLSGHDHVYQRTHQLATGGSCAELIPASFTSGCLADTDGAMVQGSGTVFATIGVGGVGLYDVRSDDPEMRYFASTSGKNREPAFGTLDVTATVDELAARFVPADGYTFSDSFTLRRK
;
A
#
# COMPACT_ATOMS: atom_id res chain seq x y z
N VAL A 1 -66.30 4.51 -3.61
CA VAL A 1 -67.07 3.62 -2.74
C VAL A 1 -66.07 2.95 -1.85
N ALA A 2 -66.05 3.40 -0.58
CA ALA A 2 -66.05 2.71 0.70
C ALA A 2 -64.87 1.66 0.89
N GLY A 3 -63.99 1.68 1.88
CA GLY A 3 -64.11 2.09 3.28
C GLY A 3 -63.60 0.96 4.16
N SER A 4 -62.95 1.29 5.26
CA SER A 4 -62.75 0.50 6.48
C SER A 4 -61.29 0.25 6.86
N LEU A 5 -60.74 1.04 7.81
CA LEU A 5 -60.60 0.81 9.26
C LEU A 5 -59.94 -0.55 9.61
N GLY A 6 -58.71 -0.62 10.10
CA GLY A 6 -58.24 -0.17 11.40
C GLY A 6 -58.08 -1.35 12.34
N LYS A 7 -56.91 -1.57 12.91
CA LYS A 7 -56.72 -2.09 14.28
C LYS A 7 -55.30 -1.86 14.80
N ARG A 8 -55.21 -1.07 15.86
CA ARG A 8 -54.04 -0.86 16.71
C ARG A 8 -53.84 -2.09 17.61
N GLY A 9 -52.63 -2.64 17.62
CA GLY A 9 -52.20 -3.64 18.62
C GLY A 9 -51.26 -2.95 19.63
N LYS A 10 -51.58 -3.13 20.90
CA LYS A 10 -50.87 -2.53 22.05
C LYS A 10 -49.55 -3.23 22.33
N ALA A 11 -48.53 -2.43 22.66
CA ALA A 11 -47.27 -2.87 23.22
C ALA A 11 -47.48 -3.41 24.66
N ALA A 12 -46.85 -4.54 24.97
CA ALA A 12 -46.68 -5.06 26.31
C ALA A 12 -45.25 -4.76 26.77
N VAL A 13 -45.13 -3.98 27.84
CA VAL A 13 -43.85 -3.70 28.53
C VAL A 13 -43.65 -4.83 29.54
N GLY A 14 -42.60 -5.64 29.31
CA GLY A 14 -42.10 -6.63 30.27
C GLY A 14 -40.90 -6.06 31.02
N ALA A 15 -41.07 -5.76 32.31
CA ALA A 15 -39.97 -5.39 33.19
C ALA A 15 -39.21 -6.64 33.64
N PHE A 16 -37.91 -6.71 33.36
CA PHE A 16 -37.00 -7.69 33.94
C PHE A 16 -36.18 -7.01 35.03
N LEU A 17 -36.36 -7.50 36.27
CA LEU A 17 -35.54 -7.16 37.43
C LEU A 17 -34.21 -7.90 37.35
N LEU A 18 -33.09 -7.16 37.21
CA LEU A 18 -31.75 -7.69 37.42
C LEU A 18 -31.37 -7.63 38.88
N SER A 19 -31.16 -8.78 39.50
CA SER A 19 -30.53 -8.93 40.80
C SER A 19 -29.00 -8.77 40.67
N LEU A 20 -28.46 -7.75 41.35
CA LEU A 20 -27.05 -7.41 41.45
C LEU A 20 -26.41 -8.26 42.54
N GLY A 21 -25.63 -9.28 42.18
CA GLY A 21 -24.79 -10.04 43.10
C GLY A 21 -23.40 -9.43 43.17
N LEU A 22 -23.06 -8.77 44.30
CA LEU A 22 -21.69 -8.34 44.61
C LEU A 22 -20.85 -9.56 45.00
N LEU A 23 -19.85 -9.90 44.20
CA LEU A 23 -18.74 -10.77 44.57
C LEU A 23 -17.54 -9.88 44.94
N LEU A 24 -17.29 -9.77 46.26
CA LEU A 24 -16.06 -9.20 46.81
C LEU A 24 -14.93 -10.24 46.62
N SER A 25 -14.00 -9.97 45.72
CA SER A 25 -12.76 -10.73 45.59
C SER A 25 -11.68 -9.99 46.35
N ALA A 26 -11.18 -10.60 47.43
CA ALA A 26 -10.09 -10.07 48.27
C ALA A 26 -8.76 -10.23 47.54
N CYS A 27 -8.03 -9.13 47.32
CA CYS A 27 -6.64 -9.12 46.89
C CYS A 27 -5.73 -9.59 48.03
N GLN A 28 -5.01 -10.71 47.84
CA GLN A 28 -3.87 -11.06 48.67
C GLN A 28 -2.59 -10.46 48.03
N PRO A 29 -1.70 -9.87 48.81
CA PRO A 29 -0.39 -9.40 48.31
C PRO A 29 0.55 -10.58 48.09
N GLY A 30 1.20 -10.60 46.90
CA GLY A 30 2.24 -11.57 46.58
C GLY A 30 3.56 -11.31 47.32
N PRO A 31 4.46 -12.31 47.38
CA PRO A 31 5.73 -12.19 48.11
C PRO A 31 6.69 -11.22 47.41
N PRO A 32 7.61 -10.57 48.18
CA PRO A 32 8.53 -9.58 47.65
C PRO A 32 9.63 -10.19 46.74
N GLU A 33 9.93 -9.49 45.71
CA GLU A 33 10.97 -9.79 44.73
C GLU A 33 12.39 -9.62 45.32
N PRO A 34 13.35 -10.52 45.04
CA PRO A 34 14.69 -10.44 45.58
C PRO A 34 15.49 -9.31 44.89
N ALA A 35 16.27 -8.58 45.72
CA ALA A 35 17.11 -7.47 45.31
C ALA A 35 18.21 -7.88 44.29
N PRO A 36 18.60 -6.99 43.34
CA PRO A 36 19.62 -7.28 42.33
C PRO A 36 21.03 -7.31 42.97
N ARG A 37 21.82 -8.29 42.51
CA ARG A 37 23.24 -8.44 42.93
C ARG A 37 24.09 -7.32 42.30
N PRO A 38 25.10 -6.81 42.96
CA PRO A 38 26.05 -5.84 42.42
C PRO A 38 26.98 -6.49 41.37
N SER A 39 27.18 -5.80 40.24
CA SER A 39 28.14 -6.16 39.20
C SER A 39 29.60 -5.98 39.69
N PRO A 40 30.53 -6.85 39.29
CA PRO A 40 31.95 -6.69 39.62
C PRO A 40 32.59 -5.54 38.82
N ALA A 41 33.50 -4.82 39.47
CA ALA A 41 34.28 -3.73 38.93
C ALA A 41 35.30 -4.22 37.89
N PRO A 42 35.63 -3.42 36.87
CA PRO A 42 36.64 -3.77 35.86
C PRO A 42 38.07 -3.59 36.46
N PRO A 43 39.07 -4.38 36.00
CA PRO A 43 40.43 -4.28 36.48
C PRO A 43 41.14 -3.03 35.90
N SER A 44 41.93 -2.38 36.78
CA SER A 44 42.81 -1.26 36.43
C SER A 44 43.95 -1.73 35.51
N SER A 45 44.06 -1.08 34.36
CA SER A 45 45.19 -1.25 33.42
C SER A 45 46.24 -0.16 33.68
N SER A 46 47.42 -0.58 33.99
CA SER A 46 48.64 0.23 34.18
C SER A 46 49.15 0.74 32.81
N ALA A 47 49.56 2.00 32.77
CA ALA A 47 50.18 2.66 31.63
C ALA A 47 51.60 2.18 31.37
N PRO A 48 52.05 2.04 30.11
CA PRO A 48 53.47 1.91 29.77
C PRO A 48 54.07 3.28 29.37
N PRO A 49 55.40 3.41 29.34
CA PRO A 49 56.11 4.69 29.32
C PRO A 49 56.23 5.29 27.92
N SER A 50 56.39 6.61 27.92
CA SER A 50 56.66 7.46 26.74
C SER A 50 57.86 6.99 25.92
N SER A 51 57.66 6.93 24.59
CA SER A 51 58.74 6.87 23.62
C SER A 51 58.58 7.96 22.58
N SER A 52 59.67 8.61 22.28
CA SER A 52 59.98 9.75 21.44
C SER A 52 59.33 9.74 20.04
N ALA A 53 58.92 10.93 19.61
CA ALA A 53 58.40 11.26 18.29
C ALA A 53 59.48 11.17 17.17
N PRO A 54 59.12 10.70 15.99
CA PRO A 54 59.86 10.98 14.75
C PRO A 54 59.18 12.09 13.92
N PRO A 55 59.83 12.67 12.87
CA PRO A 55 59.53 13.96 12.33
C PRO A 55 58.34 14.00 11.39
N SER A 56 57.72 15.17 11.32
CA SER A 56 56.64 15.62 10.45
C SER A 56 56.82 15.18 8.99
N SER A 57 55.89 14.37 8.50
CA SER A 57 55.68 14.11 7.08
C SER A 57 54.49 14.93 6.57
N ALA A 58 54.60 15.43 5.35
CA ALA A 58 53.71 16.32 4.65
C ALA A 58 52.24 15.81 4.54
N PRO A 59 51.26 16.70 4.30
CA PRO A 59 49.84 16.32 4.21
C PRO A 59 49.64 15.45 2.97
N SER A 60 49.26 14.20 3.15
CA SER A 60 48.72 13.36 2.11
C SER A 60 47.31 13.81 1.77
N THR A 61 47.10 14.20 0.52
CA THR A 61 45.78 14.35 -0.08
C THR A 61 44.95 13.09 0.14
N PRO A 62 43.70 13.17 0.60
CA PRO A 62 42.84 11.99 0.66
C PRO A 62 42.65 11.41 -0.73
N PRO A 63 42.59 10.08 -0.90
CA PRO A 63 42.29 9.48 -2.19
C PRO A 63 40.91 9.96 -2.66
N PRO A 64 40.68 10.11 -3.97
CA PRO A 64 39.38 10.48 -4.49
C PRO A 64 38.35 9.46 -4.00
N SER A 65 37.25 9.97 -3.43
CA SER A 65 36.10 9.16 -3.05
C SER A 65 35.72 8.27 -4.23
N SER A 66 35.81 6.97 -4.05
CA SER A 66 35.33 5.99 -5.02
C SER A 66 33.86 6.28 -5.23
N SER A 67 33.50 6.85 -6.37
CA SER A 67 32.13 6.87 -6.83
C SER A 67 31.69 5.41 -6.90
N ALA A 68 30.68 5.03 -6.12
CA ALA A 68 30.07 3.72 -6.24
C ALA A 68 29.72 3.49 -7.72
N ALA A 69 30.12 2.34 -8.25
CA ALA A 69 29.72 1.96 -9.59
C ALA A 69 28.19 1.99 -9.66
N PRO A 70 27.57 2.49 -10.75
CA PRO A 70 26.11 2.50 -10.89
C PRO A 70 25.57 1.08 -10.71
N ALA A 71 24.50 0.96 -9.95
CA ALA A 71 23.82 -0.32 -9.77
C ALA A 71 23.32 -0.79 -11.15
N THR A 72 23.76 -1.98 -11.59
CA THR A 72 23.38 -2.57 -12.88
C THR A 72 22.23 -3.53 -12.66
N GLY A 73 21.03 -3.03 -12.36
CA GLY A 73 19.79 -3.81 -12.35
C GLY A 73 19.12 -3.75 -13.73
N GLU A 74 18.51 -4.84 -14.18
CA GLU A 74 17.63 -4.79 -15.37
C GLU A 74 16.37 -3.96 -15.05
N PRO A 75 15.85 -3.16 -15.99
CA PRO A 75 14.61 -2.43 -15.78
C PRO A 75 13.46 -3.36 -15.41
N VAL A 76 12.61 -2.93 -14.46
CA VAL A 76 11.39 -3.64 -14.08
C VAL A 76 10.20 -2.91 -14.72
N HIS A 77 9.47 -3.62 -15.57
CA HIS A 77 8.23 -3.13 -16.18
C HIS A 77 7.05 -3.82 -15.53
N PHE A 78 6.12 -3.07 -14.95
CA PHE A 78 4.94 -3.62 -14.30
C PHE A 78 3.70 -2.77 -14.56
N THR A 79 2.53 -3.39 -14.42
CA THR A 79 1.24 -2.71 -14.47
C THR A 79 0.49 -2.87 -13.15
N ALA A 80 -0.47 -1.96 -12.87
CA ALA A 80 -1.27 -2.03 -11.66
C ALA A 80 -2.69 -1.49 -11.90
N GLN A 81 -3.71 -2.23 -11.42
CA GLN A 81 -5.11 -1.81 -11.35
C GLN A 81 -5.86 -2.64 -10.31
N GLY A 82 -6.93 -2.09 -9.76
CA GLY A 82 -7.90 -2.76 -8.89
C GLY A 82 -9.31 -2.64 -9.45
N ASP A 83 -10.30 -3.21 -8.75
CA ASP A 83 -11.73 -3.07 -9.06
C ASP A 83 -12.06 -3.59 -10.47
N ILE A 84 -11.72 -4.86 -10.67
CA ILE A 84 -11.58 -5.44 -12.00
C ILE A 84 -12.90 -6.06 -12.46
N GLY A 85 -13.45 -7.04 -11.72
CA GLY A 85 -14.63 -7.79 -12.12
C GLY A 85 -14.36 -8.78 -13.25
N VAL A 86 -15.44 -9.36 -13.78
CA VAL A 86 -15.41 -10.36 -14.88
C VAL A 86 -16.17 -9.89 -16.14
N GLY A 87 -16.34 -8.59 -16.28
CA GLY A 87 -17.09 -7.98 -17.39
C GLY A 87 -16.20 -7.53 -18.55
N SER A 88 -16.82 -7.02 -19.60
CA SER A 88 -16.12 -6.53 -20.80
C SER A 88 -15.17 -5.34 -20.52
N GLY A 89 -15.38 -4.58 -19.42
CA GLY A 89 -14.44 -3.55 -18.97
C GLY A 89 -13.11 -4.17 -18.57
N ALA A 90 -13.16 -5.19 -17.71
CA ALA A 90 -12.01 -5.95 -17.28
C ALA A 90 -11.26 -6.62 -18.45
N GLU A 91 -12.01 -7.21 -19.37
CA GLU A 91 -11.43 -7.81 -20.58
C GLU A 91 -10.60 -6.81 -21.38
N LYS A 92 -11.13 -5.61 -21.61
CA LYS A 92 -10.42 -4.54 -22.34
C LYS A 92 -9.18 -4.06 -21.60
N VAL A 93 -9.23 -3.95 -20.26
CA VAL A 93 -8.06 -3.56 -19.46
C VAL A 93 -6.98 -4.65 -19.51
N LEU A 94 -7.37 -5.93 -19.42
CA LEU A 94 -6.43 -7.04 -19.55
C LEU A 94 -5.83 -7.12 -20.98
N ASP A 95 -6.59 -6.76 -22.02
CA ASP A 95 -6.07 -6.65 -23.39
C ASP A 95 -5.00 -5.55 -23.49
N VAL A 96 -5.17 -4.43 -22.78
CA VAL A 96 -4.11 -3.39 -22.64
C VAL A 96 -2.89 -3.95 -21.94
N VAL A 97 -3.06 -4.62 -20.78
CA VAL A 97 -1.95 -5.25 -20.06
C VAL A 97 -1.18 -6.24 -20.95
N ALA A 98 -1.91 -7.10 -21.68
CA ALA A 98 -1.31 -8.03 -22.64
C ALA A 98 -0.51 -7.31 -23.74
N GLY A 99 -1.07 -6.21 -24.28
CA GLY A 99 -0.40 -5.39 -25.31
C GLY A 99 0.84 -4.67 -24.82
N LEU A 100 0.89 -4.29 -23.54
CA LEU A 100 2.04 -3.66 -22.89
C LEU A 100 3.16 -4.67 -22.60
N ASN A 101 2.83 -5.96 -22.44
CA ASN A 101 3.76 -7.04 -22.14
C ASN A 101 4.69 -6.76 -20.95
N PRO A 102 4.15 -6.42 -19.76
CA PRO A 102 4.95 -6.16 -18.58
C PRO A 102 5.57 -7.45 -18.00
N HIS A 103 6.56 -7.31 -17.12
CA HIS A 103 7.14 -8.43 -16.39
C HIS A 103 6.18 -9.01 -15.33
N LEU A 104 5.31 -8.18 -14.77
CA LEU A 104 4.29 -8.57 -13.79
C LEU A 104 3.15 -7.56 -13.78
N ASN A 105 2.02 -7.97 -13.21
CA ASN A 105 0.88 -7.10 -12.90
C ASN A 105 0.57 -7.16 -11.41
N LEU A 106 0.27 -6.01 -10.80
CA LEU A 106 -0.26 -5.90 -9.44
C LEU A 106 -1.78 -5.73 -9.51
N ALA A 107 -2.51 -6.73 -9.04
CA ALA A 107 -3.96 -6.67 -8.90
C ALA A 107 -4.30 -6.19 -7.48
N LEU A 108 -4.84 -4.97 -7.40
CA LEU A 108 -5.04 -4.21 -6.16
C LEU A 108 -6.42 -4.48 -5.53
N GLY A 109 -6.86 -5.74 -5.53
CA GLY A 109 -8.12 -6.17 -4.92
C GLY A 109 -9.36 -6.01 -5.81
N ASP A 110 -10.46 -6.57 -5.31
CA ASP A 110 -11.78 -6.59 -5.94
C ASP A 110 -11.75 -7.25 -7.33
N PHE A 111 -11.41 -8.57 -7.34
CA PHE A 111 -11.23 -9.36 -8.55
C PHE A 111 -12.56 -9.80 -9.17
N ALA A 112 -13.54 -10.20 -8.32
CA ALA A 112 -14.88 -10.54 -8.75
C ALA A 112 -15.90 -10.01 -7.73
N TYR A 113 -17.06 -9.57 -8.19
CA TYR A 113 -18.09 -8.95 -7.35
C TYR A 113 -19.24 -9.93 -7.08
N LYS A 114 -18.95 -11.22 -7.14
CA LYS A 114 -19.92 -12.27 -6.87
C LYS A 114 -19.21 -13.59 -6.62
N ALA A 115 -19.58 -14.26 -5.53
CA ALA A 115 -19.08 -15.59 -5.18
C ALA A 115 -19.35 -16.62 -6.31
N GLY A 116 -18.39 -17.49 -6.54
CA GLY A 116 -18.42 -18.52 -7.58
C GLY A 116 -17.91 -18.08 -8.94
N LEU A 117 -17.44 -16.83 -9.07
CA LEU A 117 -16.82 -16.33 -10.30
C LEU A 117 -15.28 -16.36 -10.25
N GLU A 118 -14.69 -16.91 -9.18
CA GLU A 118 -13.24 -16.92 -8.97
C GLU A 118 -12.52 -17.62 -10.14
N GLN A 119 -12.99 -18.82 -10.55
CA GLN A 119 -12.38 -19.54 -11.67
C GLN A 119 -12.57 -18.79 -12.98
N GLN A 120 -13.74 -18.17 -13.23
CA GLN A 120 -13.97 -17.38 -14.42
C GLN A 120 -13.00 -16.19 -14.51
N PHE A 121 -12.73 -15.53 -13.38
CA PHE A 121 -11.73 -14.46 -13.33
C PHE A 121 -10.34 -15.00 -13.67
N CYS A 122 -9.94 -16.11 -13.05
CA CYS A 122 -8.63 -16.72 -13.30
C CYS A 122 -8.46 -17.14 -14.76
N ASP A 123 -9.49 -17.76 -15.35
CA ASP A 123 -9.50 -18.17 -16.77
C ASP A 123 -9.42 -16.93 -17.70
N MET A 124 -10.07 -15.83 -17.33
CA MET A 124 -10.01 -14.57 -18.07
C MET A 124 -8.59 -13.98 -18.05
N VAL A 125 -7.91 -14.01 -16.90
CA VAL A 125 -6.53 -13.53 -16.72
C VAL A 125 -5.56 -14.43 -17.48
N THR A 126 -5.56 -15.73 -17.19
CA THR A 126 -4.62 -16.69 -17.79
C THR A 126 -4.82 -16.85 -19.28
N GLY A 127 -6.05 -16.74 -19.76
CA GLY A 127 -6.38 -16.80 -21.20
C GLY A 127 -5.79 -15.62 -22.01
N ARG A 128 -5.54 -14.47 -21.37
CA ARG A 128 -4.97 -13.28 -22.01
C ARG A 128 -3.49 -13.10 -21.77
N LEU A 129 -3.03 -13.40 -20.56
CA LEU A 129 -1.66 -13.11 -20.13
C LEU A 129 -0.78 -14.38 -20.12
N GLY A 130 -1.40 -15.57 -20.15
CA GLY A 130 -0.72 -16.86 -20.03
C GLY A 130 -0.66 -17.37 -18.59
N GLU A 131 -0.56 -18.70 -18.44
CA GLU A 131 -0.55 -19.37 -17.13
C GLU A 131 0.69 -19.04 -16.29
N GLU A 132 1.82 -18.74 -16.94
CA GLU A 132 3.09 -18.43 -16.27
C GLU A 132 3.28 -16.93 -16.01
N PHE A 133 2.36 -16.08 -16.43
CA PHE A 133 2.47 -14.65 -16.22
C PHE A 133 2.33 -14.30 -14.73
N PRO A 134 3.24 -13.49 -14.12
CA PRO A 134 3.17 -13.11 -12.73
C PRO A 134 2.04 -12.08 -12.48
N TYR A 135 0.81 -12.56 -12.28
CA TYR A 135 -0.34 -11.75 -11.89
C TYR A 135 -0.45 -11.77 -10.38
N GLN A 136 0.03 -10.71 -9.72
CA GLN A 136 0.25 -10.68 -8.27
C GLN A 136 -0.92 -10.05 -7.53
N LEU A 137 -1.38 -10.71 -6.46
CA LEU A 137 -2.65 -10.39 -5.79
C LEU A 137 -2.43 -9.72 -4.43
N VAL A 138 -3.27 -8.73 -4.12
CA VAL A 138 -3.61 -8.30 -2.76
C VAL A 138 -5.14 -8.23 -2.63
N THR A 139 -5.66 -8.73 -1.51
CA THR A 139 -7.09 -8.82 -1.23
C THR A 139 -7.78 -7.45 -1.23
N GLY A 140 -8.97 -7.37 -1.86
CA GLY A 140 -9.97 -6.34 -1.70
C GLY A 140 -11.11 -6.78 -0.75
N ASN A 141 -12.09 -5.91 -0.53
CA ASN A 141 -13.19 -6.23 0.38
C ASN A 141 -14.22 -7.22 -0.22
N HIS A 142 -14.24 -7.38 -1.54
CA HIS A 142 -15.16 -8.32 -2.20
C HIS A 142 -14.72 -9.78 -2.13
N GLU A 143 -13.45 -10.08 -1.87
CA GLU A 143 -12.97 -11.46 -1.70
C GLU A 143 -12.45 -11.80 -0.31
N SER A 144 -12.49 -10.87 0.65
CA SER A 144 -11.91 -11.05 1.99
C SER A 144 -12.78 -11.90 2.91
N ASP A 145 -14.09 -11.70 2.90
CA ASP A 145 -15.03 -12.31 3.83
C ASP A 145 -15.75 -13.57 3.28
N GLY A 146 -15.63 -13.84 1.99
CA GLY A 146 -16.24 -14.97 1.29
C GLY A 146 -17.68 -14.73 0.84
N HIS A 147 -18.22 -13.49 0.96
CA HIS A 147 -19.58 -13.18 0.48
C HIS A 147 -19.62 -12.99 -1.04
N ASP A 148 -18.72 -12.22 -1.60
CA ASP A 148 -18.67 -11.90 -3.02
C ASP A 148 -17.50 -12.56 -3.76
N GLY A 149 -16.65 -13.28 -3.04
CA GLY A 149 -15.50 -14.02 -3.53
C GLY A 149 -14.71 -14.60 -2.37
N ASP A 150 -13.65 -15.34 -2.68
CA ASP A 150 -12.80 -16.00 -1.70
C ASP A 150 -11.32 -15.87 -2.13
N ILE A 151 -10.55 -15.09 -1.38
CA ILE A 151 -9.13 -14.86 -1.68
C ILE A 151 -8.33 -16.15 -1.79
N GLU A 152 -8.64 -17.16 -0.97
CA GLU A 152 -7.94 -18.43 -1.02
C GLU A 152 -8.09 -19.14 -2.38
N LYS A 153 -9.26 -19.02 -3.01
CA LYS A 153 -9.51 -19.58 -4.35
C LYS A 153 -8.74 -18.80 -5.43
N PHE A 154 -8.69 -17.47 -5.33
CA PHE A 154 -7.90 -16.67 -6.26
C PHE A 154 -6.41 -16.99 -6.15
N VAL A 155 -5.89 -17.11 -4.93
CA VAL A 155 -4.49 -17.52 -4.69
C VAL A 155 -4.18 -18.92 -5.23
N GLN A 156 -5.17 -19.83 -5.23
CA GLN A 156 -5.00 -21.18 -5.79
C GLN A 156 -4.92 -21.17 -7.31
N CYS A 157 -5.77 -20.39 -8.01
CA CYS A 157 -5.80 -20.36 -9.46
C CYS A 157 -4.83 -19.33 -10.07
N LEU A 158 -4.43 -18.30 -9.32
CA LEU A 158 -3.40 -17.32 -9.68
C LEU A 158 -2.31 -17.29 -8.61
N PRO A 159 -1.54 -18.37 -8.46
CA PRO A 159 -0.50 -18.45 -7.45
C PRO A 159 0.63 -17.47 -7.73
N ASN A 160 1.38 -17.11 -6.69
CA ASN A 160 2.60 -16.34 -6.86
C ASN A 160 3.57 -17.03 -7.84
N LYS A 161 4.08 -16.25 -8.79
CA LYS A 161 5.09 -16.69 -9.80
C LYS A 161 6.45 -16.02 -9.60
N LEU A 162 6.57 -15.08 -8.65
CA LEU A 162 7.84 -14.40 -8.39
C LEU A 162 8.65 -15.14 -7.32
N PRO A 163 9.95 -15.35 -7.55
CA PRO A 163 10.81 -15.99 -6.55
C PRO A 163 11.05 -15.06 -5.36
N GLY A 164 11.39 -15.62 -4.20
CA GLY A 164 11.83 -14.88 -3.02
C GLY A 164 10.72 -14.14 -2.26
N LEU A 165 9.44 -14.40 -2.57
CA LEU A 165 8.32 -13.79 -1.83
C LEU A 165 8.37 -14.16 -0.34
N GLN A 166 8.11 -13.20 0.52
CA GLN A 166 8.05 -13.33 1.97
C GLN A 166 6.74 -12.78 2.50
N GLY A 167 6.15 -13.46 3.49
CA GLY A 167 4.85 -13.12 4.07
C GLY A 167 3.71 -14.00 3.55
N GLU A 168 2.48 -13.55 3.72
CA GLU A 168 1.24 -14.24 3.35
C GLU A 168 0.71 -13.70 2.03
N TYR A 169 0.90 -14.47 0.95
CA TYR A 169 0.47 -14.07 -0.40
C TYR A 169 -1.04 -13.82 -0.46
N GLY A 170 -1.40 -12.72 -1.09
CA GLY A 170 -2.79 -12.23 -1.14
C GLY A 170 -3.18 -11.33 0.02
N THR A 171 -2.45 -11.32 1.15
CA THR A 171 -2.82 -10.55 2.34
C THR A 171 -1.75 -9.55 2.77
N GLN A 172 -0.57 -10.04 3.17
CA GLN A 172 0.57 -9.19 3.54
C GLN A 172 1.87 -9.86 3.14
N TRP A 173 2.51 -9.34 2.11
CA TRP A 173 3.70 -9.93 1.53
C TRP A 173 4.62 -8.90 0.88
N ARG A 174 5.87 -9.30 0.67
CA ARG A 174 6.85 -8.51 -0.06
C ARG A 174 7.66 -9.39 -1.01
N VAL A 175 8.20 -8.78 -2.06
CA VAL A 175 9.11 -9.43 -3.00
C VAL A 175 10.05 -8.40 -3.63
N ASP A 176 11.27 -8.82 -3.90
CA ASP A 176 12.30 -8.02 -4.59
C ASP A 176 12.37 -8.44 -6.06
N VAL A 177 12.33 -7.48 -6.98
CA VAL A 177 12.33 -7.75 -8.42
C VAL A 177 13.41 -6.91 -9.11
N PRO A 178 14.29 -7.53 -9.92
CA PRO A 178 14.57 -8.98 -9.98
C PRO A 178 15.04 -9.53 -8.62
N GLU A 179 14.96 -10.86 -8.41
CA GLU A 179 15.46 -11.48 -7.16
C GLU A 179 16.93 -11.18 -6.91
N GLN A 180 17.73 -11.14 -7.99
CA GLN A 180 19.15 -10.78 -7.93
C GLN A 180 19.34 -9.35 -8.43
N ASN A 181 20.07 -8.53 -7.66
CA ASN A 181 20.25 -7.09 -7.92
C ASN A 181 18.91 -6.36 -8.09
N PRO A 182 18.06 -6.37 -7.06
CA PRO A 182 16.71 -5.84 -7.14
C PRO A 182 16.70 -4.35 -7.48
N VAL A 183 15.74 -3.97 -8.32
CA VAL A 183 15.45 -2.59 -8.70
C VAL A 183 14.23 -2.08 -7.93
N VAL A 184 13.25 -2.95 -7.66
CA VAL A 184 12.02 -2.61 -6.95
C VAL A 184 11.76 -3.62 -5.84
N ARG A 185 11.44 -3.14 -4.64
CA ARG A 185 10.74 -3.91 -3.61
C ARG A 185 9.26 -3.61 -3.67
N PHE A 186 8.45 -4.62 -3.91
CA PHE A 186 7.01 -4.57 -3.76
C PHE A 186 6.61 -5.03 -2.36
N ILE A 187 5.74 -4.27 -1.69
CA ILE A 187 5.19 -4.56 -0.37
C ILE A 187 3.68 -4.43 -0.49
N LEU A 188 2.94 -5.54 -0.35
CA LEU A 188 1.49 -5.55 -0.48
C LEU A 188 0.84 -5.82 0.87
N VAL A 189 -0.15 -5.02 1.23
CA VAL A 189 -0.80 -5.02 2.55
C VAL A 189 -2.31 -4.85 2.40
N SER A 190 -3.08 -5.29 3.41
CA SER A 190 -4.56 -5.26 3.39
C SER A 190 -5.14 -4.51 4.60
N PRO A 191 -4.87 -3.19 4.74
CA PRO A 191 -5.48 -2.38 5.79
C PRO A 191 -6.95 -2.12 5.50
N GLY A 192 -7.75 -1.87 6.57
CA GLY A 192 -9.13 -1.41 6.44
C GLY A 192 -10.12 -2.41 5.83
N ILE A 193 -9.74 -3.68 5.70
CA ILE A 193 -10.56 -4.75 5.13
C ILE A 193 -11.00 -5.68 6.25
N GLU A 194 -12.30 -5.99 6.27
CA GLU A 194 -12.86 -7.01 7.16
C GLU A 194 -12.73 -8.39 6.51
N PHE A 195 -12.11 -9.32 7.22
CA PHE A 195 -11.94 -10.69 6.79
C PHE A 195 -13.04 -11.60 7.37
N ARG A 196 -13.08 -12.85 6.93
CA ARG A 196 -14.04 -13.84 7.36
C ARG A 196 -14.03 -13.98 8.89
N GLY A 197 -15.21 -13.85 9.49
CA GLY A 197 -15.38 -13.86 10.94
C GLY A 197 -15.39 -12.47 11.60
N GLY A 198 -15.34 -11.40 10.83
CA GLY A 198 -15.38 -10.00 11.31
C GLY A 198 -14.02 -9.49 11.82
N GLU A 199 -12.92 -10.17 11.47
CA GLU A 199 -11.57 -9.73 11.82
C GLU A 199 -11.09 -8.65 10.84
N THR A 200 -10.67 -7.51 11.37
CA THR A 200 -9.95 -6.48 10.61
C THR A 200 -8.47 -6.53 10.99
N LEU A 201 -7.60 -6.57 9.99
CA LEU A 201 -6.16 -6.61 10.22
C LEU A 201 -5.67 -5.27 10.78
N ASP A 202 -5.00 -5.31 11.94
CA ASP A 202 -4.56 -4.12 12.66
C ASP A 202 -3.27 -3.53 12.05
N TYR A 203 -3.40 -2.35 11.44
CA TYR A 203 -2.30 -1.52 10.93
C TYR A 203 -2.15 -0.20 11.72
N SER A 204 -2.70 -0.11 12.94
CA SER A 204 -2.49 1.02 13.83
C SER A 204 -1.01 1.15 14.23
N ARG A 205 -0.58 2.34 14.59
CA ARG A 205 0.82 2.64 14.98
C ARG A 205 1.32 1.67 16.04
N GLY A 206 2.36 0.92 15.68
CA GLY A 206 3.03 -0.03 16.57
C GLY A 206 2.34 -1.40 16.66
N SER A 207 1.31 -1.71 15.89
CA SER A 207 0.82 -3.08 15.72
C SER A 207 1.86 -3.97 15.02
N GLU A 208 1.66 -5.28 15.04
CA GLU A 208 2.57 -6.22 14.40
C GLU A 208 2.66 -5.99 12.88
N ARG A 209 1.52 -5.82 12.21
CA ARG A 209 1.46 -5.60 10.76
C ARG A 209 2.03 -4.25 10.34
N TRP A 210 1.79 -3.21 11.12
CA TRP A 210 2.41 -1.91 10.93
C TRP A 210 3.95 -1.98 11.03
N ARG A 211 4.47 -2.66 12.07
CA ARG A 211 5.93 -2.85 12.24
C ARG A 211 6.52 -3.66 11.10
N TRP A 212 5.88 -4.78 10.73
CA TRP A 212 6.34 -5.60 9.63
C TRP A 212 6.46 -4.78 8.32
N THR A 213 5.45 -3.94 8.02
CA THR A 213 5.48 -3.06 6.85
C THR A 213 6.61 -2.03 6.95
N ALA A 214 6.77 -1.41 8.14
CA ALA A 214 7.84 -0.46 8.40
C ALA A 214 9.23 -1.08 8.25
N ASP A 215 9.42 -2.28 8.79
CA ASP A 215 10.67 -3.03 8.70
C ASP A 215 10.99 -3.44 7.25
N ALA A 216 9.97 -3.84 6.47
CA ALA A 216 10.13 -4.18 5.06
C ALA A 216 10.63 -2.98 4.23
N ILE A 217 10.15 -1.76 4.54
CA ILE A 217 10.61 -0.51 3.90
C ILE A 217 12.05 -0.18 4.32
N ASP A 218 12.34 -0.26 5.62
CA ASP A 218 13.68 0.05 6.16
C ASP A 218 14.74 -0.92 5.63
N GLU A 219 14.40 -2.20 5.50
CA GLU A 219 15.29 -3.18 4.89
C GLU A 219 15.55 -2.88 3.41
N ALA A 220 14.55 -2.43 2.62
CA ALA A 220 14.78 -2.02 1.23
C ALA A 220 15.83 -0.91 1.15
N LYS A 221 15.69 0.11 2.01
CA LYS A 221 16.65 1.22 2.10
C LYS A 221 18.05 0.74 2.52
N SER A 222 18.14 -0.14 3.54
CA SER A 222 19.41 -0.66 4.03
C SER A 222 20.15 -1.52 3.00
N GLN A 223 19.40 -2.19 2.12
CA GLN A 223 19.90 -3.00 1.02
C GLN A 223 20.17 -2.19 -0.25
N ASN A 224 19.91 -0.88 -0.23
CA ASN A 224 20.03 0.04 -1.37
C ASN A 224 19.17 -0.38 -2.57
N ILE A 225 18.00 -0.98 -2.35
CA ILE A 225 17.03 -1.26 -3.42
C ILE A 225 16.54 0.09 -3.95
N PRO A 226 16.67 0.33 -5.27
CA PRO A 226 16.36 1.63 -5.86
C PRO A 226 14.98 2.16 -5.53
N TRP A 227 13.93 1.33 -5.62
CA TRP A 227 12.55 1.77 -5.47
C TRP A 227 11.77 0.90 -4.49
N THR A 228 10.90 1.55 -3.71
CA THR A 228 9.93 0.89 -2.85
C THR A 228 8.51 1.24 -3.31
N VAL A 229 7.74 0.23 -3.71
CA VAL A 229 6.34 0.35 -4.11
C VAL A 229 5.48 -0.39 -3.10
N VAL A 230 4.52 0.32 -2.48
CA VAL A 230 3.53 -0.28 -1.58
C VAL A 230 2.20 -0.37 -2.29
N GLY A 231 1.59 -1.56 -2.31
CA GLY A 231 0.26 -1.80 -2.87
C GLY A 231 -0.74 -2.19 -1.78
N MET A 232 -1.97 -1.71 -1.91
CA MET A 232 -3.08 -2.06 -1.04
C MET A 232 -4.41 -1.90 -1.80
N HIS A 233 -5.50 -2.42 -1.25
CA HIS A 233 -6.79 -2.16 -1.87
C HIS A 233 -7.36 -0.81 -1.44
N THR A 234 -7.53 -0.58 -0.13
CA THR A 234 -8.18 0.62 0.41
C THR A 234 -7.24 1.82 0.46
N PRO A 235 -7.59 2.97 -0.11
CA PRO A 235 -6.84 4.22 0.06
C PRO A 235 -7.11 4.90 1.41
N CYS A 236 -6.30 5.90 1.76
CA CYS A 236 -6.61 6.86 2.82
C CYS A 236 -6.90 8.25 2.24
N LEU A 237 -6.22 8.65 1.18
CA LEU A 237 -6.52 9.88 0.46
C LEU A 237 -7.40 9.53 -0.73
N SER A 238 -8.61 10.13 -0.78
CA SER A 238 -9.50 9.92 -1.91
C SER A 238 -10.48 11.06 -2.13
N VAL A 239 -10.76 11.33 -3.40
CA VAL A 239 -11.85 12.20 -3.85
C VAL A 239 -12.95 11.40 -4.58
N GLY A 240 -12.99 10.08 -4.36
CA GLY A 240 -14.06 9.19 -4.78
C GLY A 240 -15.18 9.07 -3.73
N ASN A 241 -15.68 7.88 -3.50
CA ASN A 241 -16.82 7.64 -2.60
C ASN A 241 -16.45 7.41 -1.14
N TYR A 242 -15.20 6.99 -0.88
CA TYR A 242 -14.81 6.51 0.44
C TYR A 242 -13.86 7.50 1.14
N ASP A 243 -13.96 7.53 2.46
CA ASP A 243 -13.01 8.23 3.33
C ASP A 243 -11.79 7.33 3.61
N CYS A 244 -10.83 7.80 4.44
CA CYS A 244 -9.63 7.06 4.79
C CYS A 244 -9.93 5.70 5.45
N GLN A 245 -9.75 4.61 4.74
CA GLN A 245 -9.92 3.25 5.24
C GLN A 245 -8.58 2.56 5.57
N ALA A 246 -7.51 2.88 4.84
CA ALA A 246 -6.18 2.35 5.15
C ALA A 246 -5.65 2.79 6.54
N GLY A 247 -6.22 3.85 7.11
CA GLY A 247 -5.83 4.41 8.39
C GLY A 247 -4.74 5.48 8.30
N GLN A 248 -4.92 6.54 9.10
CA GLN A 248 -3.99 7.67 9.16
C GLN A 248 -2.58 7.24 9.61
N ASP A 249 -2.48 6.34 10.57
CA ASP A 249 -1.20 5.87 11.13
C ASP A 249 -0.32 5.18 10.08
N LEU A 250 -0.92 4.29 9.26
CA LEU A 250 -0.22 3.63 8.17
C LEU A 250 0.19 4.65 7.11
N THR A 251 -0.74 5.52 6.69
CA THR A 251 -0.49 6.51 5.65
C THR A 251 0.64 7.47 6.01
N ASN A 252 0.63 8.00 7.24
CA ASN A 252 1.72 8.87 7.71
C ASN A 252 3.05 8.13 7.82
N MET A 253 3.06 6.86 8.24
CA MET A 253 4.28 6.05 8.26
C MET A 253 4.87 5.88 6.85
N LEU A 254 4.04 5.62 5.83
CA LEU A 254 4.52 5.50 4.45
C LEU A 254 5.16 6.80 3.96
N ILE A 255 4.59 7.96 4.31
CA ILE A 255 5.14 9.29 3.99
C ILE A 255 6.42 9.54 4.80
N GLU A 256 6.42 9.30 6.12
CA GLU A 256 7.60 9.46 7.00
C GLU A 256 8.78 8.61 6.54
N LYS A 257 8.48 7.44 5.98
CA LYS A 257 9.49 6.54 5.40
C LYS A 257 9.77 6.80 3.93
N GLU A 258 9.24 7.87 3.36
CA GLU A 258 9.51 8.31 1.98
C GLU A 258 9.36 7.13 0.99
N VAL A 259 8.26 6.37 1.10
CA VAL A 259 7.90 5.35 0.10
C VAL A 259 7.73 6.04 -1.24
N ASP A 260 8.33 5.52 -2.30
CA ASP A 260 8.35 6.19 -3.59
C ASP A 260 6.96 6.27 -4.22
N LEU A 261 6.23 5.15 -4.23
CA LEU A 261 4.92 5.03 -4.85
C LEU A 261 4.00 4.14 -4.01
N VAL A 262 2.82 4.65 -3.67
CA VAL A 262 1.74 3.89 -3.02
C VAL A 262 0.58 3.73 -3.98
N LEU A 263 0.16 2.49 -4.23
CA LEU A 263 -0.89 2.12 -5.18
C LEU A 263 -2.10 1.58 -4.44
N SER A 264 -3.31 1.98 -4.87
CA SER A 264 -4.56 1.46 -4.32
C SER A 264 -5.65 1.26 -5.37
N GLY A 265 -6.71 0.55 -4.99
CA GLY A 265 -7.98 0.39 -5.70
C GLY A 265 -9.14 0.99 -4.91
N HIS A 266 -10.25 0.22 -4.79
CA HIS A 266 -11.42 0.44 -3.94
C HIS A 266 -12.31 1.60 -4.36
N ASP A 267 -11.76 2.79 -4.57
CA ASP A 267 -12.49 3.88 -5.19
C ASP A 267 -12.42 3.74 -6.71
N HIS A 268 -13.58 3.57 -7.34
CA HIS A 268 -13.66 3.33 -8.79
C HIS A 268 -13.41 4.62 -9.58
N VAL A 269 -12.26 5.22 -9.31
CA VAL A 269 -11.71 6.41 -9.98
C VAL A 269 -10.22 6.19 -10.24
N TYR A 270 -9.68 6.95 -11.17
CA TYR A 270 -8.25 7.20 -11.19
C TYR A 270 -7.96 8.51 -10.48
N GLN A 271 -6.99 8.49 -9.60
CA GLN A 271 -6.52 9.71 -8.93
C GLN A 271 -5.06 9.55 -8.53
N ARG A 272 -4.26 10.61 -8.76
CA ARG A 272 -2.85 10.65 -8.40
C ARG A 272 -2.52 11.94 -7.68
N THR A 273 -1.86 11.84 -6.54
CA THR A 273 -1.43 13.00 -5.77
C THR A 273 -0.19 13.65 -6.40
N HIS A 274 0.05 14.90 -6.05
CA HIS A 274 1.39 15.48 -6.03
C HIS A 274 2.30 14.65 -5.13
N GLN A 275 3.60 14.93 -5.11
CA GLN A 275 4.49 14.30 -4.13
C GLN A 275 4.25 14.92 -2.76
N LEU A 276 3.96 14.08 -1.74
CA LEU A 276 3.56 14.49 -0.40
C LEU A 276 4.67 14.16 0.60
N ALA A 277 4.94 15.09 1.52
CA ALA A 277 5.91 14.88 2.59
C ALA A 277 5.39 15.42 3.93
N THR A 278 5.84 14.81 5.02
CA THR A 278 5.68 15.31 6.38
C THR A 278 6.96 16.00 6.86
N GLY A 279 6.83 16.80 7.92
CA GLY A 279 7.90 17.61 8.46
C GLY A 279 7.68 19.12 8.18
N GLY A 280 8.46 19.99 8.81
CA GLY A 280 8.34 21.41 8.64
C GLY A 280 6.95 21.96 8.95
N SER A 281 6.23 22.43 7.91
CA SER A 281 4.85 22.95 8.03
C SER A 281 3.75 21.87 7.90
N CYS A 282 4.11 20.62 7.68
CA CYS A 282 3.21 19.47 7.67
C CYS A 282 3.63 18.48 8.78
N ALA A 283 3.12 18.66 9.99
CA ALA A 283 3.44 17.76 11.11
C ALA A 283 2.98 16.32 10.82
N GLU A 284 1.79 16.18 10.24
CA GLU A 284 1.18 14.94 9.79
C GLU A 284 0.13 15.25 8.73
N LEU A 285 -0.19 14.26 7.90
CA LEU A 285 -1.31 14.32 6.99
C LEU A 285 -2.58 13.91 7.75
N ILE A 286 -3.59 14.79 7.72
CA ILE A 286 -4.89 14.56 8.37
C ILE A 286 -5.92 14.28 7.27
N PRO A 287 -6.54 13.09 7.23
CA PRO A 287 -7.58 12.74 6.26
C PRO A 287 -8.75 13.72 6.27
N ALA A 288 -9.47 13.81 5.15
CA ALA A 288 -10.58 14.73 4.91
C ALA A 288 -10.22 16.21 5.14
N SER A 289 -8.94 16.57 4.99
CA SER A 289 -8.45 17.93 5.14
C SER A 289 -7.32 18.25 4.14
N PHE A 290 -6.95 19.52 4.04
CA PHE A 290 -5.82 19.93 3.21
C PHE A 290 -4.86 20.84 3.98
N THR A 291 -3.58 20.48 3.97
CA THR A 291 -2.47 21.28 4.48
C THR A 291 -1.47 21.51 3.36
N SER A 292 -1.34 22.75 2.90
CA SER A 292 -0.44 23.07 1.77
C SER A 292 1.02 22.76 2.06
N GLY A 293 1.43 22.75 3.33
CA GLY A 293 2.78 22.38 3.74
C GLY A 293 3.13 20.91 3.52
N CYS A 294 2.14 20.06 3.23
CA CYS A 294 2.36 18.65 2.90
C CYS A 294 2.69 18.41 1.42
N LEU A 295 2.55 19.43 0.55
CA LEU A 295 2.97 19.34 -0.85
C LEU A 295 4.49 19.53 -0.95
N ALA A 296 5.20 18.50 -1.37
CA ALA A 296 6.66 18.52 -1.55
C ALA A 296 7.06 18.91 -2.97
N ASP A 297 6.34 18.40 -3.96
CA ASP A 297 6.55 18.68 -5.38
C ASP A 297 5.22 18.65 -6.14
N THR A 298 5.04 19.58 -7.08
CA THR A 298 3.78 19.77 -7.81
C THR A 298 3.93 19.81 -9.33
N ASP A 299 5.12 19.60 -9.88
CA ASP A 299 5.37 19.72 -11.31
C ASP A 299 5.33 18.39 -12.07
N GLY A 300 5.24 17.26 -11.38
CA GLY A 300 5.19 15.92 -11.98
C GLY A 300 6.55 15.34 -12.38
N ALA A 301 7.65 16.08 -12.17
CA ALA A 301 9.03 15.62 -12.35
C ALA A 301 9.73 15.50 -11.00
N MET A 302 9.30 14.55 -10.22
CA MET A 302 9.57 14.43 -8.80
C MET A 302 10.93 13.79 -8.51
N VAL A 303 11.44 14.03 -7.29
CA VAL A 303 12.74 13.51 -6.84
C VAL A 303 12.56 12.54 -5.69
N GLN A 304 13.17 11.36 -5.78
CA GLN A 304 13.18 10.34 -4.73
C GLN A 304 13.64 10.93 -3.38
N GLY A 305 12.98 10.49 -2.29
CA GLY A 305 13.31 10.97 -0.94
C GLY A 305 12.88 12.43 -0.67
N SER A 306 12.04 13.01 -1.53
CA SER A 306 11.41 14.31 -1.27
C SER A 306 9.97 14.14 -0.78
N GLY A 307 9.43 12.92 -0.80
CA GLY A 307 8.09 12.57 -0.37
C GLY A 307 7.55 11.34 -1.11
N THR A 308 6.27 11.07 -0.94
CA THR A 308 5.53 9.89 -1.44
C THR A 308 4.47 10.32 -2.46
N VAL A 309 4.32 9.54 -3.54
CA VAL A 309 3.21 9.66 -4.48
C VAL A 309 2.17 8.59 -4.19
N PHE A 310 0.91 8.98 -4.07
CA PHE A 310 -0.23 8.06 -3.95
C PHE A 310 -1.01 8.04 -5.27
N ALA A 311 -1.35 6.86 -5.76
CA ALA A 311 -2.20 6.69 -6.92
C ALA A 311 -3.25 5.60 -6.66
N THR A 312 -4.53 5.96 -6.84
CA THR A 312 -5.63 5.00 -6.85
C THR A 312 -5.98 4.67 -8.29
N ILE A 313 -6.00 3.38 -8.62
CA ILE A 313 -6.27 2.85 -9.94
C ILE A 313 -7.47 1.89 -9.84
N GLY A 314 -8.59 2.36 -9.27
CA GLY A 314 -9.83 1.59 -9.12
C GLY A 314 -10.67 1.55 -10.42
N VAL A 315 -9.99 1.50 -11.54
CA VAL A 315 -10.59 1.61 -12.88
C VAL A 315 -10.31 0.38 -13.74
N GLY A 316 -10.15 -0.78 -13.08
CA GLY A 316 -9.83 -2.06 -13.72
C GLY A 316 -10.96 -2.70 -14.52
N GLY A 317 -12.21 -2.19 -14.44
CA GLY A 317 -13.29 -2.72 -15.28
C GLY A 317 -14.70 -2.62 -14.72
N VAL A 318 -14.87 -2.34 -13.43
CA VAL A 318 -16.17 -2.18 -12.76
C VAL A 318 -16.64 -0.72 -12.85
N GLY A 319 -17.94 -0.49 -12.70
CA GLY A 319 -18.58 0.81 -12.91
C GLY A 319 -17.93 1.95 -12.14
N LEU A 320 -17.62 3.05 -12.84
CA LEU A 320 -16.92 4.21 -12.30
C LEU A 320 -17.76 5.01 -11.30
N TYR A 321 -17.10 5.61 -10.31
CA TYR A 321 -17.69 6.59 -9.39
C TYR A 321 -17.43 8.02 -9.86
N ASP A 322 -18.19 8.96 -9.29
CA ASP A 322 -17.99 10.38 -9.52
C ASP A 322 -16.78 10.89 -8.69
N VAL A 323 -16.02 11.81 -9.27
CA VAL A 323 -14.99 12.56 -8.55
C VAL A 323 -15.65 13.71 -7.79
N ARG A 324 -15.41 13.79 -6.46
CA ARG A 324 -15.89 14.86 -5.58
C ARG A 324 -14.99 16.09 -5.69
N SER A 325 -15.33 17.01 -6.59
CA SER A 325 -14.52 18.20 -6.85
C SER A 325 -14.49 19.22 -5.70
N ASP A 326 -15.43 19.13 -4.75
CA ASP A 326 -15.54 19.97 -3.55
C ASP A 326 -14.87 19.36 -2.31
N ASP A 327 -14.29 18.18 -2.43
CA ASP A 327 -13.55 17.53 -1.36
C ASP A 327 -12.30 18.35 -1.00
N PRO A 328 -12.02 18.61 0.30
CA PRO A 328 -10.80 19.30 0.72
C PRO A 328 -9.52 18.66 0.19
N GLU A 329 -9.48 17.33 0.07
CA GLU A 329 -8.33 16.56 -0.40
C GLU A 329 -8.05 16.73 -1.90
N MET A 330 -9.01 17.26 -2.70
CA MET A 330 -8.82 17.50 -4.14
C MET A 330 -7.52 18.28 -4.43
N ARG A 331 -7.09 19.12 -3.52
CA ARG A 331 -5.87 19.95 -3.65
C ARG A 331 -4.57 19.15 -3.50
N TYR A 332 -4.63 17.91 -3.01
CA TYR A 332 -3.49 16.99 -3.03
C TYR A 332 -3.32 16.30 -4.37
N PHE A 333 -4.39 16.23 -5.18
CA PHE A 333 -4.38 15.47 -6.43
C PHE A 333 -3.94 16.32 -7.62
N ALA A 334 -2.98 15.79 -8.37
CA ALA A 334 -2.48 16.39 -9.60
C ALA A 334 -3.28 15.93 -10.82
N SER A 335 -3.89 14.72 -10.75
CA SER A 335 -4.67 14.13 -11.85
C SER A 335 -5.82 13.30 -11.30
N THR A 336 -7.01 13.41 -11.93
CA THR A 336 -8.20 12.65 -11.54
C THR A 336 -9.07 12.32 -12.75
N SER A 337 -9.64 11.11 -12.79
CA SER A 337 -10.63 10.66 -13.77
C SER A 337 -11.70 9.84 -13.05
N GLY A 338 -12.96 10.00 -13.45
CA GLY A 338 -14.09 9.27 -12.91
C GLY A 338 -15.32 9.46 -13.78
N LYS A 339 -16.46 8.93 -13.38
CA LYS A 339 -17.69 8.91 -14.16
C LYS A 339 -18.10 10.29 -14.68
N ASN A 340 -17.95 11.33 -13.85
CA ASN A 340 -18.31 12.72 -14.15
C ASN A 340 -17.13 13.55 -14.69
N ARG A 341 -15.94 12.95 -14.85
CA ARG A 341 -14.72 13.67 -15.23
C ARG A 341 -13.79 12.77 -16.07
N GLU A 342 -13.76 12.97 -17.38
CA GLU A 342 -12.93 12.23 -18.33
C GLU A 342 -12.89 10.71 -18.05
N PRO A 343 -14.06 10.02 -18.06
CA PRO A 343 -14.18 8.64 -17.64
C PRO A 343 -13.26 7.72 -18.43
N ALA A 344 -12.55 6.83 -17.74
CA ALA A 344 -11.71 5.83 -18.37
C ALA A 344 -11.56 4.58 -17.50
N PHE A 345 -11.63 3.41 -18.12
CA PHE A 345 -10.99 2.20 -17.61
C PHE A 345 -9.57 2.12 -18.14
N GLY A 346 -8.68 1.48 -17.38
CA GLY A 346 -7.29 1.35 -17.79
C GLY A 346 -6.40 0.78 -16.68
N THR A 347 -5.10 0.87 -16.92
CA THR A 347 -4.07 0.41 -16.00
C THR A 347 -2.97 1.47 -15.86
N LEU A 348 -2.29 1.50 -14.72
CA LEU A 348 -1.04 2.24 -14.56
C LEU A 348 0.10 1.38 -15.10
N ASP A 349 0.85 1.92 -16.05
CA ASP A 349 2.01 1.31 -16.69
C ASP A 349 3.27 1.96 -16.12
N VAL A 350 4.17 1.18 -15.52
CA VAL A 350 5.33 1.67 -14.81
C VAL A 350 6.60 0.97 -15.28
N THR A 351 7.62 1.75 -15.62
CA THR A 351 8.97 1.26 -15.86
C THR A 351 9.92 1.84 -14.83
N ALA A 352 10.57 0.97 -14.06
CA ALA A 352 11.58 1.34 -13.07
C ALA A 352 12.96 0.90 -13.53
N THR A 353 13.87 1.84 -13.68
CA THR A 353 15.32 1.61 -13.83
C THR A 353 16.01 1.91 -12.49
N VAL A 354 17.30 1.76 -12.40
CA VAL A 354 18.04 2.14 -11.18
C VAL A 354 18.01 3.65 -10.89
N ASP A 355 17.76 4.48 -11.90
CA ASP A 355 17.84 5.94 -11.80
C ASP A 355 16.47 6.65 -11.92
N GLU A 356 15.47 5.98 -12.50
CA GLU A 356 14.17 6.58 -12.81
C GLU A 356 13.04 5.57 -12.68
N LEU A 357 11.92 6.00 -12.06
CA LEU A 357 10.64 5.34 -12.09
C LEU A 357 9.68 6.22 -12.90
N ALA A 358 9.33 5.77 -14.10
CA ALA A 358 8.41 6.46 -15.00
C ALA A 358 7.07 5.74 -15.03
N ALA A 359 5.97 6.45 -14.81
CA ALA A 359 4.62 5.92 -14.78
C ALA A 359 3.70 6.69 -15.71
N ARG A 360 2.76 5.97 -16.35
CA ARG A 360 1.70 6.56 -17.17
C ARG A 360 0.42 5.76 -17.04
N PHE A 361 -0.71 6.44 -17.07
CA PHE A 361 -2.00 5.78 -17.20
C PHE A 361 -2.24 5.42 -18.67
N VAL A 362 -2.57 4.17 -18.91
CA VAL A 362 -2.90 3.64 -20.26
C VAL A 362 -4.38 3.28 -20.29
N PRO A 363 -5.21 4.05 -21.00
CA PRO A 363 -6.64 3.78 -21.08
C PRO A 363 -6.96 2.56 -21.95
N ALA A 364 -8.04 1.86 -21.60
CA ALA A 364 -8.62 0.82 -22.43
C ALA A 364 -9.23 1.39 -23.71
N ASP A 365 -9.43 0.53 -24.70
CA ASP A 365 -10.00 0.94 -25.99
C ASP A 365 -11.34 1.67 -25.84
N GLY A 366 -11.45 2.81 -26.49
CA GLY A 366 -12.62 3.71 -26.46
C GLY A 366 -12.51 4.83 -25.41
N TYR A 367 -11.43 4.94 -24.65
CA TYR A 367 -11.16 5.99 -23.68
C TYR A 367 -9.92 6.82 -24.08
N THR A 368 -9.83 8.05 -23.58
CA THR A 368 -8.79 9.02 -23.98
C THR A 368 -8.08 9.70 -22.82
N PHE A 369 -8.54 9.49 -21.57
CA PHE A 369 -7.85 10.05 -20.41
C PHE A 369 -6.41 9.58 -20.36
N SER A 370 -5.51 10.48 -19.97
CA SER A 370 -4.08 10.18 -19.82
C SER A 370 -3.50 10.92 -18.64
N ASP A 371 -2.53 10.32 -17.98
CA ASP A 371 -1.69 10.92 -16.96
C ASP A 371 -0.28 10.35 -17.06
N SER A 372 0.73 11.11 -16.64
CA SER A 372 2.10 10.63 -16.54
C SER A 372 2.90 11.39 -15.49
N PHE A 373 3.84 10.69 -14.85
CA PHE A 373 4.75 11.29 -13.88
C PHE A 373 6.05 10.48 -13.82
N THR A 374 7.08 11.13 -13.25
CA THR A 374 8.41 10.53 -13.15
C THR A 374 9.01 10.84 -11.79
N LEU A 375 9.61 9.83 -11.14
CA LEU A 375 10.47 10.02 -9.99
C LEU A 375 11.92 9.72 -10.42
N ARG A 376 12.85 10.60 -10.03
CA ARG A 376 14.28 10.44 -10.31
C ARG A 376 15.07 10.28 -9.03
N ARG A 377 16.03 9.39 -9.03
CA ARG A 377 16.99 9.29 -7.92
C ARG A 377 17.87 10.54 -7.86
N LYS A 378 18.23 10.88 -6.61
CA LYS A 378 19.21 11.97 -6.34
C LYS A 378 20.62 11.58 -6.72
#